data_564ffa3a92a43aa6c22339f775caea4d
#
_entry.id   564ffa3a92a43aa6c22339f775caea4d
#
_cell.length_a   1.000
_cell.length_b   1.000
_cell.length_c   1.000
_cell.angle_alpha   90.00
_cell.angle_beta   90.00
_cell.angle_gamma   90.00
#
_symmetry.space_group_name_H-M   'P 1'
#
loop_
_entity.id
_entity.type
_entity.pdbx_description
1 polymer ?
#
loop_
_entity_poly.entity_id
_entity_poly.type
_entity_poly.pdbx_seq_one_letter_code
_entity_poly.pdbx_strand_id
1 'polypeptide(L)'
;MSQNQRPRVGVLGAGQLALMLAQAGAEMGVDVICAGSPMDCAGRVAPLVAVDLNDAGAVAAVAAQVDLVTMESENIDAAVLHGLNLYPNANAVGIAQERLLEKRFFQQCGIGVAPYAPVDSAGDLDAAMAVTGLPAILKTRRMGYDGKGQVRLFNSNDAAAAWDEVGGVPCILEGMVRFDAEVSLIAARNRSGEIVFYPLIENTHRAGILRRSVAPFVRAGLQAQAETYVRGVLERLEYVGVLAVEFFVQGETLLANEMAPRVHNSGHWTIEGAETSQFANHLRAVLDRELGSTASRPTVMLNCIGVMPPEAETALFPKVARHDYGKPARAGRKVGHLTMAATETVAVQYWQRRLEELQQVSFSKERSAGEGS
;
A
#
# COMPACT_ATOMS: atom_id res chain seq x y z
N MET A 1 21.76 -27.11 11.57
CA MET A 1 21.91 -25.75 11.02
C MET A 1 22.93 -25.00 11.85
N SER A 2 23.96 -24.45 11.24
CA SER A 2 25.05 -23.70 11.90
C SER A 2 24.46 -22.52 12.66
N GLN A 3 24.70 -22.41 13.96
CA GLN A 3 24.09 -21.42 14.89
C GLN A 3 24.51 -19.96 14.65
N ASN A 4 25.12 -19.62 13.50
CA ASN A 4 25.71 -18.29 13.28
C ASN A 4 25.36 -17.65 11.92
N GLN A 5 24.42 -18.21 11.15
CA GLN A 5 24.06 -17.65 9.85
C GLN A 5 22.80 -16.78 9.98
N ARG A 6 22.90 -15.51 9.57
CA ARG A 6 21.74 -14.60 9.54
C ARG A 6 20.67 -15.13 8.58
N PRO A 7 19.39 -15.07 8.95
CA PRO A 7 18.33 -15.44 8.01
C PRO A 7 18.38 -14.52 6.79
N ARG A 8 18.15 -15.09 5.61
CA ARG A 8 18.12 -14.37 4.34
C ARG A 8 16.70 -14.31 3.80
N VAL A 9 16.21 -13.10 3.54
CA VAL A 9 14.87 -12.85 3.01
C VAL A 9 14.99 -12.21 1.64
N GLY A 10 14.41 -12.85 0.62
CA GLY A 10 14.27 -12.27 -0.71
C GLY A 10 13.04 -11.35 -0.76
N VAL A 11 13.19 -10.16 -1.34
CA VAL A 11 12.06 -9.25 -1.60
C VAL A 11 11.87 -9.11 -3.10
N LEU A 12 10.73 -9.57 -3.62
CA LEU A 12 10.34 -9.35 -5.01
C LEU A 12 9.86 -7.91 -5.18
N GLY A 13 10.64 -7.13 -5.90
CA GLY A 13 10.58 -5.69 -5.97
C GLY A 13 11.76 -5.04 -5.25
N ALA A 14 12.13 -3.84 -5.67
CA ALA A 14 13.29 -3.11 -5.15
C ALA A 14 13.02 -1.60 -4.99
N GLY A 15 11.74 -1.23 -4.86
CA GLY A 15 11.30 0.15 -4.63
C GLY A 15 11.40 0.59 -3.17
N GLN A 16 10.58 1.59 -2.79
CA GLN A 16 10.68 2.18 -1.46
C GLN A 16 10.23 1.25 -0.33
N LEU A 17 9.30 0.31 -0.58
CA LEU A 17 8.87 -0.63 0.46
C LEU A 17 9.98 -1.65 0.74
N ALA A 18 10.64 -2.15 -0.32
CA ALA A 18 11.81 -3.01 -0.20
C ALA A 18 12.99 -2.28 0.47
N LEU A 19 13.20 -0.99 0.17
CA LEU A 19 14.18 -0.14 0.85
C LEU A 19 13.97 -0.15 2.37
N MET A 20 12.74 0.11 2.83
CA MET A 20 12.42 0.16 4.26
C MET A 20 12.41 -1.23 4.92
N LEU A 21 12.04 -2.28 4.19
CA LEU A 21 12.21 -3.67 4.64
C LEU A 21 13.69 -4.00 4.85
N ALA A 22 14.55 -3.59 3.93
CA ALA A 22 15.99 -3.83 4.03
C ALA A 22 16.61 -3.07 5.21
N GLN A 23 16.19 -1.83 5.46
CA GLN A 23 16.61 -1.05 6.63
C GLN A 23 16.21 -1.74 7.94
N ALA A 24 14.94 -2.15 8.07
CA ALA A 24 14.47 -2.90 9.23
C ALA A 24 15.20 -4.25 9.39
N GLY A 25 15.49 -4.94 8.28
CA GLY A 25 16.27 -6.17 8.26
C GLY A 25 17.68 -5.99 8.82
N ALA A 26 18.37 -4.93 8.41
CA ALA A 26 19.70 -4.61 8.91
C ALA A 26 19.73 -4.40 10.42
N GLU A 27 18.73 -3.69 10.99
CA GLU A 27 18.58 -3.47 12.43
C GLU A 27 18.27 -4.78 13.19
N MET A 28 17.57 -5.73 12.54
CA MET A 28 17.16 -7.01 13.14
C MET A 28 18.16 -8.14 12.93
N GLY A 29 19.29 -7.91 12.25
CA GLY A 29 20.23 -8.95 11.87
C GLY A 29 19.68 -9.95 10.85
N VAL A 30 18.86 -9.47 9.92
CA VAL A 30 18.29 -10.21 8.79
C VAL A 30 18.92 -9.68 7.50
N ASP A 31 19.44 -10.57 6.68
CA ASP A 31 20.00 -10.21 5.38
C ASP A 31 18.86 -10.16 4.35
N VAL A 32 18.55 -8.96 3.87
CA VAL A 32 17.53 -8.74 2.84
C VAL A 32 18.21 -8.64 1.48
N ILE A 33 17.72 -9.42 0.50
CA ILE A 33 18.16 -9.39 -0.90
C ILE A 33 16.96 -8.95 -1.74
N CYS A 34 17.09 -7.84 -2.45
CA CYS A 34 16.03 -7.32 -3.31
C CYS A 34 16.19 -7.81 -4.75
N ALA A 35 15.06 -8.06 -5.43
CA ALA A 35 15.02 -8.48 -6.82
C ALA A 35 14.17 -7.50 -7.63
N GLY A 36 14.72 -6.89 -8.69
CA GLY A 36 13.99 -5.91 -9.49
C GLY A 36 14.86 -5.16 -10.48
N SER A 37 14.47 -3.93 -10.82
CA SER A 37 15.25 -3.09 -11.72
C SER A 37 16.55 -2.61 -11.04
N PRO A 38 17.69 -2.61 -11.76
CA PRO A 38 18.97 -2.14 -11.21
C PRO A 38 18.95 -0.65 -10.80
N MET A 39 17.96 0.11 -11.28
CA MET A 39 17.79 1.52 -10.97
C MET A 39 16.87 1.77 -9.76
N ASP A 40 16.36 0.71 -9.13
CA ASP A 40 15.45 0.83 -8.00
C ASP A 40 16.18 1.20 -6.69
N CYS A 41 15.47 1.90 -5.83
CA CYS A 41 16.08 2.60 -4.70
C CYS A 41 16.57 1.66 -3.57
N ALA A 42 16.07 0.44 -3.46
CA ALA A 42 16.50 -0.51 -2.43
C ALA A 42 17.97 -0.93 -2.59
N GLY A 43 18.50 -0.90 -3.82
CA GLY A 43 19.92 -1.17 -4.10
C GLY A 43 20.90 -0.22 -3.40
N ARG A 44 20.42 0.88 -2.80
CA ARG A 44 21.23 1.80 -2.00
C ARG A 44 21.57 1.28 -0.60
N VAL A 45 20.80 0.30 -0.11
CA VAL A 45 20.93 -0.20 1.29
C VAL A 45 21.02 -1.71 1.39
N ALA A 46 20.68 -2.44 0.31
CA ALA A 46 20.71 -3.91 0.29
C ALA A 46 21.25 -4.43 -1.05
N PRO A 47 21.75 -5.67 -1.07
CA PRO A 47 22.06 -6.35 -2.31
C PRO A 47 20.83 -6.38 -3.25
N LEU A 48 21.03 -5.98 -4.50
CA LEU A 48 20.01 -5.96 -5.54
C LEU A 48 20.40 -6.89 -6.69
N VAL A 49 19.54 -7.87 -6.94
CA VAL A 49 19.65 -8.76 -8.09
C VAL A 49 18.78 -8.20 -9.21
N ALA A 50 19.39 -7.82 -10.32
CA ALA A 50 18.68 -7.30 -11.48
C ALA A 50 17.95 -8.43 -12.20
N VAL A 51 16.60 -8.43 -12.16
CA VAL A 51 15.75 -9.42 -12.80
C VAL A 51 14.46 -8.78 -13.33
N ASP A 52 13.90 -9.38 -14.37
CA ASP A 52 12.51 -9.18 -14.73
C ASP A 52 11.64 -10.04 -13.81
N LEU A 53 10.74 -9.41 -13.04
CA LEU A 53 9.84 -10.11 -12.13
C LEU A 53 8.76 -10.93 -12.84
N ASN A 54 8.65 -10.84 -14.17
CA ASN A 54 7.78 -11.70 -14.98
C ASN A 54 8.52 -12.94 -15.49
N ASP A 55 9.84 -13.05 -15.31
CA ASP A 55 10.63 -14.24 -15.64
C ASP A 55 10.65 -15.21 -14.44
N ALA A 56 9.84 -16.26 -14.51
CA ALA A 56 9.74 -17.27 -13.46
C ALA A 56 11.08 -17.96 -13.17
N GLY A 57 11.92 -18.19 -14.19
CA GLY A 57 13.23 -18.80 -14.01
C GLY A 57 14.20 -17.90 -13.25
N ALA A 58 14.24 -16.61 -13.59
CA ALA A 58 15.04 -15.63 -12.90
C ALA A 58 14.60 -15.43 -11.45
N VAL A 59 13.28 -15.36 -11.20
CA VAL A 59 12.72 -15.25 -9.84
C VAL A 59 13.02 -16.50 -9.02
N ALA A 60 12.88 -17.70 -9.59
CA ALA A 60 13.25 -18.95 -8.91
C ALA A 60 14.74 -19.02 -8.56
N ALA A 61 15.62 -18.49 -9.43
CA ALA A 61 17.06 -18.42 -9.16
C ALA A 61 17.38 -17.48 -7.99
N VAL A 62 16.65 -16.39 -7.81
CA VAL A 62 16.75 -15.53 -6.62
C VAL A 62 16.23 -16.26 -5.38
N ALA A 63 15.06 -16.89 -5.49
CA ALA A 63 14.45 -17.63 -4.38
C ALA A 63 15.34 -18.75 -3.84
N ALA A 64 16.13 -19.40 -4.70
CA ALA A 64 17.10 -20.43 -4.33
C ALA A 64 18.29 -19.91 -3.48
N GLN A 65 18.51 -18.60 -3.41
CA GLN A 65 19.61 -17.98 -2.66
C GLN A 65 19.21 -17.50 -1.27
N VAL A 66 17.92 -17.60 -0.91
CA VAL A 66 17.35 -17.09 0.32
C VAL A 66 16.55 -18.15 1.05
N ASP A 67 16.25 -17.93 2.35
CA ASP A 67 15.49 -18.90 3.15
C ASP A 67 13.99 -18.84 2.81
N LEU A 68 13.49 -17.66 2.48
CA LEU A 68 12.11 -17.41 2.05
C LEU A 68 12.04 -16.13 1.20
N VAL A 69 10.89 -15.96 0.55
CA VAL A 69 10.61 -14.80 -0.30
C VAL A 69 9.40 -14.03 0.23
N THR A 70 9.45 -12.72 0.13
CA THR A 70 8.31 -11.80 0.29
C THR A 70 8.26 -10.83 -0.89
N MET A 71 7.32 -9.88 -0.89
CA MET A 71 7.16 -8.93 -1.97
C MET A 71 6.87 -7.51 -1.47
N GLU A 72 7.18 -6.53 -2.33
CA GLU A 72 6.79 -5.14 -2.11
C GLU A 72 5.60 -4.68 -2.98
N SER A 73 5.19 -5.50 -3.94
CA SER A 73 4.07 -5.22 -4.83
C SER A 73 3.33 -6.49 -5.18
N GLU A 74 2.01 -6.43 -5.17
CA GLU A 74 1.12 -7.50 -5.61
C GLU A 74 1.09 -7.67 -7.14
N ASN A 75 1.62 -6.73 -7.90
CA ASN A 75 1.58 -6.73 -9.38
C ASN A 75 2.65 -7.63 -10.02
N ILE A 76 2.74 -8.87 -9.55
CA ILE A 76 3.60 -9.93 -10.10
C ILE A 76 2.68 -11.05 -10.59
N ASP A 77 2.94 -11.61 -11.78
CA ASP A 77 2.12 -12.70 -12.31
C ASP A 77 2.07 -13.86 -11.30
N ALA A 78 0.86 -14.33 -10.99
CA ALA A 78 0.66 -15.43 -10.05
C ALA A 78 1.39 -16.71 -10.48
N ALA A 79 1.61 -16.92 -11.79
CA ALA A 79 2.37 -18.04 -12.32
C ALA A 79 3.85 -18.01 -11.87
N VAL A 80 4.43 -16.82 -11.73
CA VAL A 80 5.81 -16.63 -11.25
C VAL A 80 5.94 -16.98 -9.77
N LEU A 81 4.89 -16.79 -9.00
CA LEU A 81 4.87 -16.99 -7.55
C LEU A 81 4.66 -18.45 -7.15
N HIS A 82 4.25 -19.30 -8.10
CA HIS A 82 3.91 -20.69 -7.81
C HIS A 82 5.15 -21.50 -7.40
N GLY A 83 5.02 -22.27 -6.32
CA GLY A 83 6.08 -23.17 -5.85
C GLY A 83 7.20 -22.48 -5.05
N LEU A 84 7.16 -21.17 -4.87
CA LEU A 84 8.09 -20.45 -4.02
C LEU A 84 7.74 -20.60 -2.53
N ASN A 85 8.76 -20.59 -1.67
CA ASN A 85 8.57 -20.41 -0.22
C ASN A 85 8.25 -18.94 0.05
N LEU A 86 7.02 -18.54 -0.30
CA LEU A 86 6.55 -17.16 -0.39
C LEU A 86 5.60 -16.80 0.76
N TYR A 87 5.81 -15.64 1.35
CA TYR A 87 4.92 -15.02 2.32
C TYR A 87 4.69 -13.54 1.98
N PRO A 88 3.40 -13.11 1.82
CA PRO A 88 2.19 -13.93 1.93
C PRO A 88 2.07 -14.96 0.81
N ASN A 89 1.22 -15.97 1.02
CA ASN A 89 1.05 -17.04 0.04
C ASN A 89 0.43 -16.54 -1.28
N ALA A 90 0.66 -17.27 -2.38
CA ALA A 90 0.23 -16.88 -3.72
C ALA A 90 -1.31 -16.71 -3.84
N ASN A 91 -2.12 -17.46 -3.07
CA ASN A 91 -3.58 -17.31 -3.06
C ASN A 91 -4.00 -15.94 -2.51
N ALA A 92 -3.41 -15.51 -1.39
CA ALA A 92 -3.68 -14.20 -0.80
C ALA A 92 -3.33 -13.06 -1.78
N VAL A 93 -2.19 -13.20 -2.46
CA VAL A 93 -1.76 -12.25 -3.50
C VAL A 93 -2.74 -12.23 -4.67
N GLY A 94 -3.14 -13.40 -5.18
CA GLY A 94 -4.05 -13.53 -6.32
C GLY A 94 -5.44 -12.91 -6.06
N ILE A 95 -5.95 -13.02 -4.82
CA ILE A 95 -7.21 -12.38 -4.41
C ILE A 95 -7.05 -10.86 -4.39
N ALA A 96 -5.97 -10.34 -3.80
CA ALA A 96 -5.74 -8.90 -3.71
C ALA A 96 -5.42 -8.23 -5.06
N GLN A 97 -4.89 -8.99 -6.03
CA GLN A 97 -4.59 -8.48 -7.36
C GLN A 97 -5.82 -8.15 -8.20
N GLU A 98 -6.96 -8.76 -7.91
CA GLU A 98 -8.16 -8.71 -8.77
C GLU A 98 -9.35 -8.18 -7.97
N ARG A 99 -9.78 -6.96 -8.30
CA ARG A 99 -10.79 -6.22 -7.52
C ARG A 99 -12.12 -6.96 -7.36
N LEU A 100 -12.56 -7.72 -8.35
CA LEU A 100 -13.82 -8.48 -8.26
C LEU A 100 -13.67 -9.67 -7.30
N LEU A 101 -12.53 -10.36 -7.32
CA LEU A 101 -12.23 -11.43 -6.38
C LEU A 101 -12.11 -10.89 -4.96
N GLU A 102 -11.44 -9.77 -4.80
CA GLU A 102 -11.25 -9.08 -3.53
C GLU A 102 -12.60 -8.67 -2.89
N LYS A 103 -13.49 -8.03 -3.65
CA LYS A 103 -14.83 -7.66 -3.16
C LYS A 103 -15.66 -8.88 -2.74
N ARG A 104 -15.65 -9.94 -3.56
CA ARG A 104 -16.31 -11.20 -3.24
C ARG A 104 -15.74 -11.84 -1.97
N PHE A 105 -14.43 -11.79 -1.82
CA PHE A 105 -13.75 -12.33 -0.65
C PHE A 105 -14.11 -11.55 0.62
N PHE A 106 -14.16 -10.22 0.60
CA PHE A 106 -14.63 -9.41 1.73
C PHE A 106 -16.06 -9.78 2.12
N GLN A 107 -16.98 -9.93 1.16
CA GLN A 107 -18.35 -10.37 1.44
C GLN A 107 -18.41 -11.77 2.06
N GLN A 108 -17.56 -12.70 1.60
CA GLN A 108 -17.45 -14.03 2.21
C GLN A 108 -16.91 -13.98 3.65
N CYS A 109 -16.15 -12.96 4.00
CA CYS A 109 -15.71 -12.68 5.37
C CYS A 109 -16.77 -11.91 6.19
N GLY A 110 -17.97 -11.64 5.63
CA GLY A 110 -19.02 -10.87 6.31
C GLY A 110 -18.75 -9.37 6.38
N ILE A 111 -17.86 -8.84 5.54
CA ILE A 111 -17.46 -7.43 5.51
C ILE A 111 -18.27 -6.71 4.43
N GLY A 112 -18.90 -5.59 4.79
CA GLY A 112 -19.59 -4.73 3.84
C GLY A 112 -18.63 -4.09 2.84
N VAL A 113 -19.09 -3.96 1.60
CA VAL A 113 -18.37 -3.28 0.51
C VAL A 113 -19.31 -2.33 -0.23
N ALA A 114 -18.79 -1.38 -1.01
CA ALA A 114 -19.61 -0.58 -1.92
C ALA A 114 -20.41 -1.52 -2.86
N PRO A 115 -21.62 -1.15 -3.30
CA PRO A 115 -22.31 -1.88 -4.37
C PRO A 115 -21.41 -1.97 -5.61
N TYR A 116 -21.31 -3.15 -6.22
CA TYR A 116 -20.44 -3.35 -7.37
C TYR A 116 -21.04 -4.35 -8.37
N ALA A 117 -20.60 -4.24 -9.61
CA ALA A 117 -20.92 -5.18 -10.68
C ALA A 117 -19.72 -5.41 -11.60
N PRO A 118 -19.54 -6.63 -12.16
CA PRO A 118 -18.54 -6.88 -13.19
C PRO A 118 -18.92 -6.18 -14.50
N VAL A 119 -17.90 -5.75 -15.24
CA VAL A 119 -18.02 -5.17 -16.58
C VAL A 119 -16.94 -5.81 -17.46
N ASP A 120 -17.35 -6.79 -18.27
CA ASP A 120 -16.43 -7.52 -19.15
C ASP A 120 -16.45 -6.97 -20.59
N SER A 121 -17.49 -6.18 -20.91
CA SER A 121 -17.66 -5.48 -22.18
C SER A 121 -18.42 -4.18 -22.00
N ALA A 122 -18.37 -3.29 -22.99
CA ALA A 122 -19.17 -2.06 -22.98
C ALA A 122 -20.67 -2.32 -22.81
N GLY A 123 -21.17 -3.46 -23.33
CA GLY A 123 -22.58 -3.87 -23.23
C GLY A 123 -23.04 -4.17 -21.80
N ASP A 124 -22.13 -4.42 -20.87
CA ASP A 124 -22.46 -4.71 -19.47
C ASP A 124 -22.73 -3.45 -18.63
N LEU A 125 -22.33 -2.27 -19.12
CA LEU A 125 -22.35 -1.02 -18.35
C LEU A 125 -23.74 -0.63 -17.87
N ASP A 126 -24.77 -0.75 -18.72
CA ASP A 126 -26.15 -0.40 -18.34
C ASP A 126 -26.66 -1.29 -17.19
N ALA A 127 -26.43 -2.59 -17.29
CA ALA A 127 -26.78 -3.54 -16.24
C ALA A 127 -25.97 -3.28 -14.96
N ALA A 128 -24.69 -2.97 -15.08
CA ALA A 128 -23.83 -2.63 -13.95
C ALA A 128 -24.29 -1.34 -13.24
N MET A 129 -24.65 -0.30 -14.00
CA MET A 129 -25.19 0.95 -13.43
C MET A 129 -26.54 0.75 -12.73
N ALA A 130 -27.37 -0.19 -13.22
CA ALA A 130 -28.60 -0.55 -12.53
C ALA A 130 -28.36 -1.18 -11.15
N VAL A 131 -27.25 -1.91 -10.97
CA VAL A 131 -26.84 -2.52 -9.68
C VAL A 131 -26.19 -1.49 -8.76
N THR A 132 -25.25 -0.69 -9.29
CA THR A 132 -24.42 0.21 -8.48
C THR A 132 -25.08 1.55 -8.19
N GLY A 133 -26.02 1.97 -9.02
CA GLY A 133 -26.49 3.35 -9.08
C GLY A 133 -25.43 4.30 -9.62
N LEU A 134 -25.77 5.60 -9.67
CA LEU A 134 -24.87 6.67 -10.05
C LEU A 134 -24.88 7.75 -8.95
N PRO A 135 -23.79 8.47 -8.73
CA PRO A 135 -22.50 8.33 -9.41
C PRO A 135 -21.76 7.03 -9.05
N ALA A 136 -20.93 6.53 -9.98
CA ALA A 136 -20.15 5.31 -9.84
C ALA A 136 -18.72 5.52 -10.35
N ILE A 137 -17.84 4.53 -10.08
CA ILE A 137 -16.44 4.53 -10.55
C ILE A 137 -16.19 3.23 -11.30
N LEU A 138 -15.85 3.33 -12.58
CA LEU A 138 -15.36 2.23 -13.39
C LEU A 138 -13.88 2.05 -13.12
N LYS A 139 -13.46 0.86 -12.69
CA LYS A 139 -12.06 0.55 -12.35
C LYS A 139 -11.60 -0.68 -13.11
N THR A 140 -10.38 -0.67 -13.65
CA THR A 140 -9.77 -1.90 -14.18
C THR A 140 -9.66 -2.93 -13.07
N ARG A 141 -9.92 -4.21 -13.35
CA ARG A 141 -9.85 -5.26 -12.33
C ARG A 141 -8.45 -5.48 -11.79
N ARG A 142 -7.44 -5.27 -12.62
CA ARG A 142 -6.02 -5.48 -12.32
C ARG A 142 -5.19 -4.26 -12.64
N MET A 143 -3.99 -4.17 -12.07
CA MET A 143 -2.97 -3.16 -12.37
C MET A 143 -3.34 -1.70 -12.05
N GLY A 144 -4.49 -1.43 -11.41
CA GLY A 144 -4.86 -0.10 -10.93
C GLY A 144 -4.13 0.26 -9.65
N TYR A 145 -3.55 1.46 -9.58
CA TYR A 145 -2.90 1.99 -8.38
C TYR A 145 -2.88 3.52 -8.39
N ASP A 146 -2.84 4.15 -7.22
CA ASP A 146 -2.73 5.63 -7.09
C ASP A 146 -3.71 6.39 -8.00
N GLY A 147 -4.96 5.90 -8.13
CA GLY A 147 -6.01 6.52 -8.96
C GLY A 147 -5.91 6.24 -10.46
N LYS A 148 -4.95 5.46 -10.93
CA LYS A 148 -4.85 5.03 -12.32
C LYS A 148 -5.79 3.88 -12.63
N GLY A 149 -6.23 3.79 -13.89
CA GLY A 149 -7.15 2.75 -14.35
C GLY A 149 -8.55 2.90 -13.74
N GLN A 150 -8.99 4.14 -13.46
CA GLN A 150 -10.34 4.40 -12.96
C GLN A 150 -10.94 5.68 -13.56
N VAL A 151 -12.24 5.64 -13.85
CA VAL A 151 -13.02 6.76 -14.40
C VAL A 151 -14.33 6.91 -13.64
N ARG A 152 -14.72 8.14 -13.36
CA ARG A 152 -15.98 8.45 -12.68
C ARG A 152 -17.11 8.60 -13.67
N LEU A 153 -18.24 7.96 -13.40
CA LEU A 153 -19.49 8.10 -14.13
C LEU A 153 -20.48 8.87 -13.26
N PHE A 154 -20.95 10.01 -13.76
CA PHE A 154 -21.96 10.82 -13.09
C PHE A 154 -23.36 10.59 -13.68
N ASN A 155 -23.41 10.20 -14.93
CA ASN A 155 -24.64 9.88 -15.67
C ASN A 155 -24.39 8.75 -16.68
N SER A 156 -25.45 8.17 -17.25
CA SER A 156 -25.35 7.04 -18.19
C SER A 156 -24.66 7.39 -19.51
N ASN A 157 -24.67 8.66 -19.91
CA ASN A 157 -24.01 9.08 -21.15
C ASN A 157 -22.48 9.03 -21.04
N ASP A 158 -21.93 8.98 -19.83
CA ASP A 158 -20.48 8.89 -19.59
C ASP A 158 -19.93 7.49 -19.90
N ALA A 159 -20.81 6.46 -20.02
CA ALA A 159 -20.44 5.05 -20.05
C ALA A 159 -19.49 4.68 -21.21
N ALA A 160 -19.79 5.11 -22.44
CA ALA A 160 -18.96 4.78 -23.60
C ALA A 160 -17.56 5.41 -23.49
N ALA A 161 -17.50 6.69 -23.14
CA ALA A 161 -16.23 7.40 -22.97
C ALA A 161 -15.39 6.81 -21.83
N ALA A 162 -16.03 6.41 -20.72
CA ALA A 162 -15.36 5.79 -19.59
C ALA A 162 -14.77 4.41 -19.97
N TRP A 163 -15.50 3.61 -20.77
CA TRP A 163 -14.99 2.33 -21.27
C TRP A 163 -13.75 2.49 -22.16
N ASP A 164 -13.79 3.48 -23.06
CA ASP A 164 -12.65 3.79 -23.92
C ASP A 164 -11.45 4.29 -23.10
N GLU A 165 -11.69 5.14 -22.10
CA GLU A 165 -10.63 5.70 -21.23
C GLU A 165 -9.91 4.62 -20.39
N VAL A 166 -10.62 3.58 -19.93
CA VAL A 166 -9.98 2.45 -19.24
C VAL A 166 -9.32 1.46 -20.20
N GLY A 167 -9.39 1.70 -21.51
CA GLY A 167 -8.73 0.88 -22.54
C GLY A 167 -9.50 -0.36 -22.96
N GLY A 168 -10.81 -0.44 -22.70
CA GLY A 168 -11.65 -1.56 -23.13
C GLY A 168 -11.28 -2.91 -22.50
N VAL A 169 -10.76 -2.91 -21.29
CA VAL A 169 -10.34 -4.10 -20.57
C VAL A 169 -11.37 -4.50 -19.50
N PRO A 170 -11.37 -5.76 -19.00
CA PRO A 170 -12.25 -6.17 -17.92
C PRO A 170 -12.18 -5.25 -16.70
N CYS A 171 -13.32 -4.76 -16.27
CA CYS A 171 -13.50 -3.77 -15.21
C CYS A 171 -14.46 -4.26 -14.12
N ILE A 172 -14.52 -3.49 -13.05
CA ILE A 172 -15.56 -3.50 -12.04
C ILE A 172 -16.16 -2.09 -11.98
N LEU A 173 -17.48 -1.98 -11.94
CA LEU A 173 -18.17 -0.74 -11.64
C LEU A 173 -18.52 -0.74 -10.16
N GLU A 174 -18.13 0.30 -9.43
CA GLU A 174 -18.41 0.47 -8.01
C GLU A 174 -19.23 1.73 -7.77
N GLY A 175 -20.32 1.64 -7.01
CA GLY A 175 -21.10 2.81 -6.57
C GLY A 175 -20.23 3.72 -5.72
N MET A 176 -20.32 5.03 -5.94
CA MET A 176 -19.58 6.00 -5.13
C MET A 176 -20.12 6.01 -3.69
N VAL A 177 -19.25 5.73 -2.76
CA VAL A 177 -19.56 5.75 -1.33
C VAL A 177 -19.46 7.20 -0.81
N ARG A 178 -20.50 7.66 -0.10
CA ARG A 178 -20.39 8.86 0.73
C ARG A 178 -19.85 8.43 2.07
N PHE A 179 -18.72 8.96 2.48
CA PHE A 179 -18.03 8.58 3.71
C PHE A 179 -17.64 9.80 4.53
N ASP A 180 -17.47 9.58 5.84
CA ASP A 180 -17.02 10.61 6.79
C ASP A 180 -15.50 10.70 6.81
N ALA A 181 -14.82 9.56 6.67
CA ALA A 181 -13.36 9.42 6.64
C ALA A 181 -12.93 8.18 5.85
N GLU A 182 -11.72 8.22 5.32
CA GLU A 182 -11.00 7.04 4.82
C GLU A 182 -10.03 6.59 5.91
N VAL A 183 -10.09 5.31 6.29
CA VAL A 183 -9.19 4.76 7.30
C VAL A 183 -8.55 3.47 6.81
N SER A 184 -7.40 3.12 7.38
CA SER A 184 -6.79 1.80 7.16
C SER A 184 -6.44 1.15 8.49
N LEU A 185 -6.53 -0.19 8.52
CA LEU A 185 -5.97 -1.02 9.59
C LEU A 185 -4.80 -1.83 9.04
N ILE A 186 -3.68 -1.75 9.72
CA ILE A 186 -2.50 -2.58 9.46
C ILE A 186 -2.43 -3.66 10.52
N ALA A 187 -2.24 -4.89 10.10
CA ALA A 187 -2.05 -6.03 10.97
C ALA A 187 -0.87 -6.87 10.52
N ALA A 188 -0.23 -7.56 11.44
CA ALA A 188 0.77 -8.57 11.15
C ALA A 188 0.31 -9.92 11.73
N ARG A 189 0.51 -11.01 10.97
CA ARG A 189 0.28 -12.38 11.43
C ARG A 189 1.50 -13.23 11.11
N ASN A 190 2.03 -13.95 12.11
CA ASN A 190 3.13 -14.88 11.90
C ASN A 190 2.63 -16.30 11.54
N ARG A 191 3.54 -17.21 11.21
CA ARG A 191 3.19 -18.59 10.83
C ARG A 191 2.58 -19.40 11.99
N SER A 192 2.94 -19.07 13.22
CA SER A 192 2.36 -19.66 14.42
C SER A 192 0.93 -19.18 14.71
N GLY A 193 0.44 -18.19 13.97
CA GLY A 193 -0.93 -17.67 14.07
C GLY A 193 -1.11 -16.50 15.04
N GLU A 194 -0.03 -15.99 15.65
CA GLU A 194 -0.07 -14.77 16.44
C GLU A 194 -0.43 -13.57 15.55
N ILE A 195 -1.31 -12.69 16.03
CA ILE A 195 -1.77 -11.50 15.30
C ILE A 195 -1.62 -10.27 16.19
N VAL A 196 -1.04 -9.21 15.63
CA VAL A 196 -1.02 -7.88 16.22
C VAL A 196 -1.65 -6.86 15.27
N PHE A 197 -2.35 -5.86 15.85
CA PHE A 197 -2.98 -4.79 15.11
C PHE A 197 -2.38 -3.45 15.49
N TYR A 198 -2.14 -2.60 14.50
CA TYR A 198 -1.85 -1.19 14.72
C TYR A 198 -3.16 -0.43 14.96
N PRO A 199 -3.14 0.76 15.58
CA PRO A 199 -4.34 1.57 15.64
C PRO A 199 -4.83 1.94 14.24
N LEU A 200 -6.15 2.20 14.12
CA LEU A 200 -6.73 2.76 12.90
C LEU A 200 -6.02 4.06 12.50
N ILE A 201 -5.83 4.22 11.21
CA ILE A 201 -5.11 5.34 10.61
C ILE A 201 -6.08 6.10 9.73
N GLU A 202 -6.26 7.40 9.98
CA GLU A 202 -6.98 8.27 9.06
C GLU A 202 -6.09 8.64 7.88
N ASN A 203 -6.62 8.48 6.68
CA ASN A 203 -5.93 8.74 5.43
C ASN A 203 -6.61 9.88 4.66
N THR A 204 -5.80 10.75 4.09
CA THR A 204 -6.27 11.82 3.20
C THR A 204 -5.66 11.60 1.82
N HIS A 205 -6.52 11.28 0.84
CA HIS A 205 -6.13 11.15 -0.55
C HIS A 205 -6.46 12.43 -1.34
N ARG A 206 -5.64 12.74 -2.35
CA ARG A 206 -5.90 13.77 -3.33
C ARG A 206 -5.54 13.25 -4.72
N ALA A 207 -6.50 13.27 -5.64
CA ALA A 207 -6.37 12.68 -6.96
C ALA A 207 -5.89 11.20 -6.90
N GLY A 208 -6.45 10.39 -5.97
CA GLY A 208 -6.11 8.98 -5.78
C GLY A 208 -4.75 8.71 -5.09
N ILE A 209 -3.97 9.74 -4.76
CA ILE A 209 -2.65 9.58 -4.14
C ILE A 209 -2.75 9.93 -2.64
N LEU A 210 -2.31 9.03 -1.77
CA LEU A 210 -2.22 9.26 -0.33
C LEU A 210 -1.27 10.44 -0.04
N ARG A 211 -1.77 11.46 0.67
CA ARG A 211 -1.02 12.67 1.05
C ARG A 211 -0.63 12.67 2.51
N ARG A 212 -1.54 12.25 3.36
CA ARG A 212 -1.41 12.34 4.81
C ARG A 212 -2.00 11.11 5.46
N SER A 213 -1.32 10.61 6.50
CA SER A 213 -1.85 9.60 7.42
C SER A 213 -1.71 10.12 8.85
N VAL A 214 -2.72 9.90 9.67
CA VAL A 214 -2.74 10.28 11.09
C VAL A 214 -3.14 9.08 11.91
N ALA A 215 -2.34 8.72 12.89
CA ALA A 215 -2.61 7.65 13.83
C ALA A 215 -2.47 8.14 15.27
N PRO A 216 -3.32 7.68 16.19
CA PRO A 216 -4.50 6.86 15.97
C PRO A 216 -5.70 7.66 15.45
N PHE A 217 -6.55 7.04 14.63
CA PHE A 217 -7.90 7.52 14.39
C PHE A 217 -8.81 6.96 15.47
N VAL A 218 -9.45 7.85 16.22
CA VAL A 218 -10.26 7.46 17.38
C VAL A 218 -11.74 7.75 17.13
N ARG A 219 -12.52 6.70 16.97
CA ARG A 219 -13.99 6.74 16.96
C ARG A 219 -14.50 5.47 17.65
N ALA A 220 -15.43 5.60 18.56
CA ALA A 220 -15.91 4.50 19.39
C ALA A 220 -16.35 3.29 18.54
N GLY A 221 -15.93 2.09 18.92
CA GLY A 221 -16.30 0.83 18.28
C GLY A 221 -15.56 0.48 16.99
N LEU A 222 -15.04 1.48 16.24
CA LEU A 222 -14.48 1.20 14.91
C LEU A 222 -13.17 0.42 14.96
N GLN A 223 -12.30 0.63 15.95
CA GLN A 223 -11.08 -0.16 16.09
C GLN A 223 -11.41 -1.64 16.26
N ALA A 224 -12.30 -1.98 17.19
CA ALA A 224 -12.68 -3.38 17.44
C ALA A 224 -13.39 -4.02 16.23
N GLN A 225 -14.20 -3.24 15.50
CA GLN A 225 -14.85 -3.70 14.26
C GLN A 225 -13.82 -4.02 13.19
N ALA A 226 -12.85 -3.11 12.95
CA ALA A 226 -11.77 -3.31 11.97
C ALA A 226 -10.89 -4.52 12.32
N GLU A 227 -10.52 -4.67 13.61
CA GLU A 227 -9.74 -5.83 14.07
C GLU A 227 -10.48 -7.15 13.86
N THR A 228 -11.79 -7.19 14.12
CA THR A 228 -12.63 -8.36 13.87
C THR A 228 -12.64 -8.71 12.37
N TYR A 229 -12.84 -7.72 11.51
CA TYR A 229 -12.85 -7.91 10.07
C TYR A 229 -11.50 -8.40 9.54
N VAL A 230 -10.43 -7.71 9.89
CA VAL A 230 -9.09 -8.04 9.41
C VAL A 230 -8.60 -9.38 9.97
N ARG A 231 -8.95 -9.74 11.20
CA ARG A 231 -8.70 -11.08 11.75
C ARG A 231 -9.33 -12.16 10.88
N GLY A 232 -10.61 -12.04 10.53
CA GLY A 232 -11.31 -12.98 9.64
C GLY A 232 -10.65 -13.10 8.26
N VAL A 233 -10.17 -11.99 7.70
CA VAL A 233 -9.40 -11.98 6.44
C VAL A 233 -8.09 -12.73 6.59
N LEU A 234 -7.28 -12.44 7.63
CA LEU A 234 -5.99 -13.07 7.88
C LEU A 234 -6.10 -14.57 8.09
N GLU A 235 -7.08 -15.00 8.88
CA GLU A 235 -7.32 -16.42 9.19
C GLU A 235 -7.78 -17.18 7.94
N ARG A 236 -8.72 -16.63 7.18
CA ARG A 236 -9.27 -17.29 5.98
C ARG A 236 -8.27 -17.39 4.83
N LEU A 237 -7.31 -16.46 4.74
CA LEU A 237 -6.22 -16.50 3.76
C LEU A 237 -5.03 -17.32 4.25
N GLU A 238 -5.03 -17.83 5.49
CA GLU A 238 -3.83 -18.38 6.13
C GLU A 238 -2.64 -17.43 5.95
N TYR A 239 -2.94 -16.14 6.10
CA TYR A 239 -2.02 -15.06 5.77
C TYR A 239 -0.82 -15.03 6.71
N VAL A 240 0.37 -14.76 6.15
CA VAL A 240 1.60 -14.53 6.93
C VAL A 240 2.29 -13.29 6.40
N GLY A 241 2.63 -12.38 7.30
CA GLY A 241 3.20 -11.07 6.97
C GLY A 241 2.32 -9.92 7.44
N VAL A 242 2.59 -8.73 6.93
CA VAL A 242 1.76 -7.53 7.13
C VAL A 242 0.70 -7.46 6.04
N LEU A 243 -0.53 -7.21 6.45
CA LEU A 243 -1.69 -6.89 5.61
C LEU A 243 -2.20 -5.50 6.00
N ALA A 244 -2.53 -4.68 5.02
CA ALA A 244 -3.31 -3.47 5.21
C ALA A 244 -4.68 -3.63 4.55
N VAL A 245 -5.74 -3.19 5.25
CA VAL A 245 -7.09 -3.09 4.68
C VAL A 245 -7.56 -1.65 4.80
N GLU A 246 -8.01 -1.09 3.69
CA GLU A 246 -8.57 0.25 3.62
C GLU A 246 -10.09 0.20 3.73
N PHE A 247 -10.65 1.13 4.50
CA PHE A 247 -12.10 1.21 4.75
C PHE A 247 -12.60 2.64 4.54
N PHE A 248 -13.85 2.74 4.11
CA PHE A 248 -14.66 3.93 4.24
C PHE A 248 -15.45 3.88 5.54
N VAL A 249 -15.46 4.98 6.28
CA VAL A 249 -16.24 5.16 7.50
C VAL A 249 -17.58 5.80 7.15
N GLN A 250 -18.69 5.13 7.47
CA GLN A 250 -20.04 5.66 7.35
C GLN A 250 -20.73 5.59 8.73
N GLY A 251 -20.80 6.71 9.43
CA GLY A 251 -21.30 6.72 10.80
C GLY A 251 -20.48 5.80 11.70
N GLU A 252 -21.10 4.72 12.17
CA GLU A 252 -20.48 3.70 13.04
C GLU A 252 -20.11 2.41 12.27
N THR A 253 -20.10 2.45 10.95
CA THR A 253 -19.87 1.28 10.11
C THR A 253 -18.64 1.46 9.22
N LEU A 254 -17.89 0.36 9.03
CA LEU A 254 -16.79 0.25 8.09
C LEU A 254 -17.23 -0.51 6.83
N LEU A 255 -16.95 0.05 5.66
CA LEU A 255 -17.04 -0.62 4.38
C LEU A 255 -15.64 -0.86 3.83
N ALA A 256 -15.28 -2.10 3.49
CA ALA A 256 -13.97 -2.37 2.90
C ALA A 256 -13.87 -1.81 1.48
N ASN A 257 -12.76 -1.10 1.24
CA ASN A 257 -12.39 -0.58 -0.06
C ASN A 257 -11.45 -1.56 -0.77
N GLU A 258 -10.24 -1.73 -0.29
CA GLU A 258 -9.24 -2.63 -0.87
C GLU A 258 -8.29 -3.15 0.20
N MET A 259 -7.50 -4.19 -0.12
CA MET A 259 -6.42 -4.66 0.73
C MET A 259 -5.08 -4.67 -0.02
N ALA A 260 -4.01 -4.44 0.73
CA ALA A 260 -2.65 -4.57 0.24
C ALA A 260 -1.97 -5.76 0.96
N PRO A 261 -1.60 -6.85 0.26
CA PRO A 261 -1.00 -8.04 0.85
C PRO A 261 0.50 -7.84 1.10
N ARG A 262 0.87 -6.76 1.75
CA ARG A 262 2.24 -6.30 1.99
C ARG A 262 2.26 -5.14 2.99
N VAL A 263 3.46 -4.70 3.36
CA VAL A 263 3.63 -3.41 4.04
C VAL A 263 3.02 -2.27 3.20
N HIS A 264 2.45 -1.27 3.86
CA HIS A 264 1.62 -0.26 3.20
C HIS A 264 2.09 1.17 3.49
N ASN A 265 1.85 2.07 2.53
CA ASN A 265 2.25 3.48 2.64
C ASN A 265 1.58 4.18 3.83
N SER A 266 0.32 3.87 4.15
CA SER A 266 -0.35 4.45 5.32
C SER A 266 0.28 4.05 6.65
N GLY A 267 1.14 3.01 6.67
CA GLY A 267 1.85 2.53 7.85
C GLY A 267 3.29 3.04 7.97
N HIS A 268 3.78 3.93 7.11
CA HIS A 268 5.15 4.44 7.22
C HIS A 268 5.41 5.18 8.52
N TRP A 269 4.39 5.82 9.09
CA TRP A 269 4.45 6.48 10.39
C TRP A 269 4.90 5.56 11.53
N THR A 270 4.74 4.24 11.36
CA THR A 270 5.11 3.25 12.40
C THR A 270 6.62 3.19 12.66
N ILE A 271 7.45 3.70 11.75
CA ILE A 271 8.91 3.73 11.93
C ILE A 271 9.26 4.57 13.16
N GLU A 272 8.68 5.76 13.30
CA GLU A 272 8.91 6.64 14.45
C GLU A 272 7.79 6.61 15.48
N GLY A 273 6.57 6.26 15.05
CA GLY A 273 5.36 6.39 15.86
C GLY A 273 4.98 5.16 16.66
N ALA A 274 5.47 3.97 16.33
CA ALA A 274 5.19 2.72 17.03
C ALA A 274 6.45 2.14 17.69
N GLU A 275 6.27 1.29 18.71
CA GLU A 275 7.38 0.56 19.32
C GLU A 275 8.05 -0.40 18.34
N THR A 276 7.25 -1.04 17.48
CA THR A 276 7.76 -1.89 16.39
C THR A 276 7.12 -1.44 15.08
N SER A 277 7.95 -1.13 14.08
CA SER A 277 7.44 -0.72 12.78
C SER A 277 6.73 -1.86 12.03
N GLN A 278 5.85 -1.53 11.09
CA GLN A 278 5.24 -2.53 10.20
C GLN A 278 6.29 -3.34 9.44
N PHE A 279 7.43 -2.75 9.11
CA PHE A 279 8.53 -3.40 8.38
C PHE A 279 9.20 -4.45 9.25
N ALA A 280 9.50 -4.11 10.50
CA ALA A 280 10.05 -5.05 11.48
C ALA A 280 9.05 -6.18 11.79
N ASN A 281 7.76 -5.86 11.99
CA ASN A 281 6.74 -6.88 12.22
C ASN A 281 6.49 -7.75 10.99
N HIS A 282 6.63 -7.23 9.77
CA HIS A 282 6.57 -8.06 8.57
C HIS A 282 7.69 -9.10 8.54
N LEU A 283 8.94 -8.68 8.77
CA LEU A 283 10.07 -9.60 8.83
C LEU A 283 9.97 -10.60 9.99
N ARG A 284 9.47 -10.17 11.16
CA ARG A 284 9.19 -11.10 12.29
C ARG A 284 8.16 -12.14 11.88
N ALA A 285 7.07 -11.72 11.25
CA ALA A 285 5.98 -12.58 10.80
C ALA A 285 6.45 -13.66 9.82
N VAL A 286 7.15 -13.27 8.75
CA VAL A 286 7.60 -14.22 7.71
C VAL A 286 8.69 -15.15 8.21
N LEU A 287 9.49 -14.72 9.19
CA LEU A 287 10.52 -15.55 9.87
C LEU A 287 9.98 -16.36 11.04
N ASP A 288 8.68 -16.30 11.32
CA ASP A 288 8.02 -16.97 12.45
C ASP A 288 8.62 -16.60 13.80
N ARG A 289 8.99 -15.34 13.96
CA ARG A 289 9.42 -14.77 15.24
C ARG A 289 8.22 -14.20 15.99
N GLU A 290 8.32 -14.07 17.31
CA GLU A 290 7.38 -13.32 18.15
C GLU A 290 7.17 -11.91 17.56
N LEU A 291 5.92 -11.48 17.43
CA LEU A 291 5.60 -10.15 16.90
C LEU A 291 5.91 -9.08 17.95
N GLY A 292 6.40 -7.94 17.47
CA GLY A 292 6.71 -6.82 18.35
C GLY A 292 5.45 -6.00 18.67
N SER A 293 5.50 -5.30 19.81
CA SER A 293 4.43 -4.42 20.28
C SER A 293 4.07 -3.34 19.24
N THR A 294 2.78 -3.12 19.02
CA THR A 294 2.23 -2.07 18.17
C THR A 294 1.83 -0.82 18.96
N ALA A 295 2.17 -0.77 20.26
CA ALA A 295 1.96 0.42 21.07
C ALA A 295 2.58 1.64 20.39
N SER A 296 1.84 2.74 20.37
CA SER A 296 2.18 3.88 19.52
C SER A 296 1.82 5.22 20.16
N ARG A 297 2.44 6.27 19.66
CA ARG A 297 2.14 7.65 20.01
C ARG A 297 1.41 8.35 18.86
N PRO A 298 0.61 9.40 19.16
CA PRO A 298 -0.05 10.16 18.10
C PRO A 298 0.97 10.74 17.11
N THR A 299 0.82 10.36 15.84
CA THR A 299 1.82 10.60 14.79
C THR A 299 1.14 11.00 13.48
N VAL A 300 1.78 11.91 12.75
CA VAL A 300 1.39 12.34 11.41
C VAL A 300 2.50 11.96 10.43
N MET A 301 2.12 11.35 9.32
CA MET A 301 2.98 11.11 8.17
C MET A 301 2.47 11.91 6.97
N LEU A 302 3.37 12.56 6.26
CA LEU A 302 3.11 13.35 5.05
C LEU A 302 3.95 12.80 3.89
N ASN A 303 3.32 12.38 2.81
CA ASN A 303 4.04 11.94 1.61
C ASN A 303 4.60 13.14 0.82
N CYS A 304 5.85 13.04 0.42
CA CYS A 304 6.50 13.96 -0.51
C CYS A 304 6.23 13.49 -1.95
N ILE A 305 5.46 14.28 -2.69
CA ILE A 305 5.04 13.92 -4.05
C ILE A 305 5.75 14.84 -5.05
N GLY A 306 6.41 14.22 -6.03
CA GLY A 306 7.11 14.93 -7.11
C GLY A 306 8.51 15.36 -6.72
N VAL A 307 8.69 15.96 -5.57
CA VAL A 307 9.96 16.50 -5.10
C VAL A 307 10.14 16.33 -3.59
N MET A 308 11.37 16.06 -3.15
CA MET A 308 11.74 16.10 -1.73
C MET A 308 11.99 17.53 -1.28
N PRO A 309 11.56 17.92 -0.06
CA PRO A 309 12.01 19.18 0.55
C PRO A 309 13.54 19.20 0.68
N PRO A 310 14.18 20.39 0.56
CA PRO A 310 15.60 20.52 0.84
C PRO A 310 15.95 20.06 2.27
N GLU A 311 17.06 19.38 2.42
CA GLU A 311 17.51 18.88 3.73
C GLU A 311 17.71 20.02 4.74
N ALA A 312 18.30 21.14 4.30
CA ALA A 312 18.49 22.33 5.13
C ALA A 312 17.16 22.91 5.65
N GLU A 313 16.06 22.78 4.90
CA GLU A 313 14.73 23.22 5.32
C GLU A 313 14.13 22.27 6.36
N THR A 314 14.30 20.95 6.17
CA THR A 314 13.84 19.96 7.16
C THR A 314 14.64 20.01 8.45
N ALA A 315 15.92 20.35 8.39
CA ALA A 315 16.80 20.50 9.56
C ALA A 315 16.35 21.63 10.52
N LEU A 316 15.53 22.58 10.06
CA LEU A 316 14.91 23.60 10.93
C LEU A 316 13.85 23.00 11.88
N PHE A 317 13.43 21.76 11.65
CA PHE A 317 12.44 21.05 12.44
C PHE A 317 13.05 19.72 12.98
N PRO A 318 13.85 19.75 14.04
CA PRO A 318 14.67 18.60 14.48
C PRO A 318 13.84 17.39 14.96
N LYS A 319 12.53 17.56 15.16
CA LYS A 319 11.61 16.49 15.53
C LYS A 319 10.84 15.90 14.35
N VAL A 320 11.18 16.28 13.12
CA VAL A 320 10.62 15.76 11.88
C VAL A 320 11.60 14.74 11.31
N ALA A 321 11.19 13.49 11.23
CA ALA A 321 11.95 12.46 10.53
C ALA A 321 11.74 12.62 9.02
N ARG A 322 12.82 12.59 8.25
CA ARG A 322 12.86 12.74 6.81
C ARG A 322 13.32 11.45 6.15
N HIS A 323 12.43 10.85 5.39
CA HIS A 323 12.71 9.63 4.62
C HIS A 323 12.76 9.95 3.13
N ASP A 324 13.96 10.00 2.57
CA ASP A 324 14.21 10.21 1.16
C ASP A 324 14.46 8.86 0.47
N TYR A 325 13.61 8.52 -0.48
CA TYR A 325 13.77 7.25 -1.22
C TYR A 325 14.87 7.33 -2.28
N GLY A 326 15.47 8.51 -2.53
CA GLY A 326 16.47 8.73 -3.55
C GLY A 326 15.95 8.56 -4.97
N LYS A 327 14.66 8.71 -5.17
CA LYS A 327 14.02 8.64 -6.48
C LYS A 327 14.13 9.98 -7.20
N PRO A 328 14.39 10.00 -8.53
CA PRO A 328 14.36 11.24 -9.29
C PRO A 328 12.98 11.90 -9.18
N ALA A 329 13.00 13.24 -9.07
CA ALA A 329 11.81 14.06 -9.05
C ALA A 329 10.98 13.84 -10.32
N ARG A 330 9.67 13.59 -10.15
CA ARG A 330 8.70 13.42 -11.23
C ARG A 330 7.30 13.67 -10.70
N ALA A 331 6.46 14.37 -11.46
CA ALA A 331 5.07 14.65 -11.08
C ALA A 331 4.32 13.37 -10.69
N GLY A 332 3.53 13.44 -9.62
CA GLY A 332 2.74 12.33 -9.09
C GLY A 332 3.54 11.20 -8.41
N ARG A 333 4.88 11.21 -8.47
CA ARG A 333 5.71 10.17 -7.87
C ARG A 333 5.93 10.40 -6.39
N LYS A 334 5.69 9.39 -5.56
CA LYS A 334 6.11 9.39 -4.16
C LYS A 334 7.65 9.27 -4.09
N VAL A 335 8.32 10.33 -3.64
CA VAL A 335 9.79 10.40 -3.60
C VAL A 335 10.35 10.31 -2.18
N GLY A 336 9.49 10.41 -1.17
CA GLY A 336 9.81 10.29 0.24
C GLY A 336 8.61 10.55 1.12
N HIS A 337 8.84 10.64 2.43
CA HIS A 337 7.85 11.08 3.40
C HIS A 337 8.50 11.79 4.58
N LEU A 338 7.69 12.55 5.30
CA LEU A 338 8.03 13.18 6.56
C LEU A 338 7.15 12.57 7.66
N THR A 339 7.73 12.27 8.82
CA THR A 339 7.00 11.77 9.99
C THR A 339 7.29 12.65 11.20
N MET A 340 6.25 12.95 11.98
CA MET A 340 6.37 13.79 13.18
C MET A 340 5.26 13.45 14.19
N ALA A 341 5.52 13.74 15.47
CA ALA A 341 4.47 13.62 16.48
C ALA A 341 3.31 14.59 16.17
N ALA A 342 2.08 14.14 16.36
CA ALA A 342 0.89 14.96 16.10
C ALA A 342 0.81 16.20 16.99
N THR A 343 1.51 16.21 18.12
CA THR A 343 1.66 17.37 19.03
C THR A 343 2.52 18.50 18.47
N GLU A 344 3.35 18.21 17.46
CA GLU A 344 4.19 19.20 16.76
C GLU A 344 3.33 20.00 15.75
N THR A 345 2.27 20.65 16.22
CA THR A 345 1.24 21.28 15.37
C THR A 345 1.78 22.31 14.40
N VAL A 346 2.80 23.08 14.82
CA VAL A 346 3.48 24.09 13.96
C VAL A 346 4.18 23.40 12.80
N ALA A 347 4.94 22.33 13.07
CA ALA A 347 5.64 21.58 12.03
C ALA A 347 4.63 20.90 11.09
N VAL A 348 3.57 20.27 11.62
CA VAL A 348 2.51 19.64 10.81
C VAL A 348 1.89 20.64 9.85
N GLN A 349 1.45 21.82 10.34
CA GLN A 349 0.80 22.84 9.52
C GLN A 349 1.76 23.44 8.48
N TYR A 350 3.02 23.66 8.87
CA TYR A 350 4.05 24.15 7.96
C TYR A 350 4.26 23.17 6.81
N TRP A 351 4.54 21.90 7.13
CA TRP A 351 4.87 20.91 6.11
C TRP A 351 3.68 20.52 5.23
N GLN A 352 2.46 20.54 5.75
CA GLN A 352 1.26 20.34 4.91
C GLN A 352 1.19 21.40 3.80
N ARG A 353 1.34 22.68 4.13
CA ARG A 353 1.33 23.77 3.12
C ARG A 353 2.54 23.71 2.20
N ARG A 354 3.72 23.52 2.79
CA ARG A 354 4.98 23.54 2.05
C ARG A 354 5.08 22.43 0.99
N LEU A 355 4.62 21.23 1.31
CA LEU A 355 4.59 20.12 0.36
C LEU A 355 3.59 20.36 -0.80
N GLU A 356 2.49 21.04 -0.54
CA GLU A 356 1.56 21.46 -1.61
C GLU A 356 2.20 22.49 -2.55
N GLU A 357 2.89 23.49 -2.01
CA GLU A 357 3.63 24.51 -2.80
C GLU A 357 4.71 23.85 -3.67
N LEU A 358 5.55 23.01 -3.07
CA LEU A 358 6.63 22.31 -3.77
C LEU A 358 6.08 21.46 -4.93
N GLN A 359 4.95 20.80 -4.71
CA GLN A 359 4.29 20.01 -5.73
C GLN A 359 3.76 20.86 -6.89
N GLN A 360 3.15 22.02 -6.61
CA GLN A 360 2.65 22.93 -7.66
C GLN A 360 3.78 23.42 -8.55
N VAL A 361 4.92 23.77 -7.98
CA VAL A 361 6.12 24.18 -8.72
C VAL A 361 6.67 23.05 -9.59
N SER A 362 6.63 21.79 -9.13
CA SER A 362 7.06 20.64 -9.91
C SER A 362 6.17 20.41 -11.13
N PHE A 363 4.85 20.53 -10.98
CA PHE A 363 3.91 20.36 -12.08
C PHE A 363 4.00 21.48 -13.15
N SER A 364 4.24 22.72 -12.75
CA SER A 364 4.38 23.83 -13.69
C SER A 364 5.64 23.72 -14.56
N LYS A 365 6.74 23.23 -14.00
CA LYS A 365 7.99 22.99 -14.76
C LYS A 365 7.87 21.87 -15.79
N GLU A 366 7.12 20.81 -15.51
CA GLU A 366 6.93 19.72 -16.48
C GLU A 366 6.02 20.15 -17.64
N ARG A 367 5.00 20.98 -17.41
CA ARG A 367 4.16 21.53 -18.47
C ARG A 367 4.94 22.44 -19.41
N SER A 368 5.76 23.33 -18.88
CA SER A 368 6.60 24.22 -19.68
C SER A 368 7.71 23.49 -20.45
N ALA A 369 8.17 22.33 -19.99
CA ALA A 369 9.15 21.51 -20.71
C ALA A 369 8.50 20.66 -21.81
N GLY A 370 7.22 20.30 -21.68
CA GLY A 370 6.46 19.53 -22.68
C GLY A 370 5.89 20.37 -23.83
N GLU A 371 5.76 21.69 -23.66
CA GLU A 371 5.30 22.62 -24.71
C GLU A 371 6.44 23.14 -25.61
N GLY A 372 7.68 22.75 -25.34
CA GLY A 372 8.89 23.17 -26.05
C GLY A 372 9.57 22.06 -26.86
N SER A 373 8.93 20.90 -27.04
CA SER A 373 9.50 19.76 -27.82
C SER A 373 8.62 19.34 -28.98
#